data_e656411a7232f9f2d5c1db88997f8031
#
_entry.id   e656411a7232f9f2d5c1db88997f8031
#
_cell.length_a   1.000
_cell.length_b   1.000
_cell.length_c   1.000
_cell.angle_alpha   90.00
_cell.angle_beta   90.00
_cell.angle_gamma   90.00
#
_symmetry.space_group_name_H-M   'P 1'
#
loop_
_entity.id
_entity.type
_entity.pdbx_description
1 polymer ?
#
loop_
_entity_poly.entity_id
_entity_poly.type
_entity_poly.pdbx_seq_one_letter_code
_entity_poly.pdbx_strand_id
1 'polypeptide(L)'
;GAGVQGSAIASVLTRVKEVSEIVCADVNLVRAKRTADKLNDYRVRYCQVDANNLSDVHKVTEGTDVVINASLPWFNLTVMAAALDTGSHYVDLASDDPLEQLKSDEKWRRAGLTAVITQGGPFVINALVKSAADSLDRVDEIHLRHGWRRIGEKDLVSSWSPSWSPEVALSEWESDPIIYKDGEYERRPTFSGVEEYRFPSPLGL
;
A
#
# COMPACT_ATOMS: atom_id res chain seq x y z
N GLY A 1 -3.03 9.01 5.60
CA GLY A 1 -1.94 9.93 5.21
C GLY A 1 -2.30 10.79 4.02
N ALA A 2 -2.10 12.12 4.12
CA ALA A 2 -2.38 13.09 3.07
C ALA A 2 -1.09 13.50 2.30
N GLY A 3 -0.14 12.58 2.19
CA GLY A 3 1.09 12.71 1.41
C GLY A 3 0.85 12.61 -0.09
N VAL A 4 1.90 12.28 -0.85
CA VAL A 4 1.84 12.18 -2.32
C VAL A 4 0.77 11.17 -2.75
N GLN A 5 0.82 9.95 -2.22
CA GLN A 5 -0.13 8.90 -2.59
C GLN A 5 -1.55 9.20 -2.10
N GLY A 6 -1.71 9.57 -0.83
CA GLY A 6 -3.03 9.89 -0.28
C GLY A 6 -3.71 11.06 -0.99
N SER A 7 -2.95 12.11 -1.37
CA SER A 7 -3.50 13.22 -2.15
C SER A 7 -3.91 12.82 -3.56
N ALA A 8 -3.17 11.91 -4.20
CA ALA A 8 -3.51 11.37 -5.51
C ALA A 8 -4.79 10.51 -5.43
N ILE A 9 -4.90 9.65 -4.43
CA ILE A 9 -6.10 8.83 -4.18
C ILE A 9 -7.32 9.74 -3.96
N ALA A 10 -7.21 10.71 -3.06
CA ALA A 10 -8.30 11.65 -2.80
C ALA A 10 -8.73 12.39 -4.08
N SER A 11 -7.77 12.78 -4.94
CA SER A 11 -8.06 13.40 -6.24
C SER A 11 -8.82 12.47 -7.21
N VAL A 12 -8.54 11.18 -7.18
CA VAL A 12 -9.30 10.21 -7.99
C VAL A 12 -10.70 10.03 -7.44
N LEU A 13 -10.83 9.93 -6.12
CA LEU A 13 -12.12 9.75 -5.44
C LEU A 13 -13.09 10.93 -5.65
N THR A 14 -12.59 12.16 -5.82
CA THR A 14 -13.46 13.30 -6.16
C THR A 14 -14.18 13.15 -7.52
N ARG A 15 -13.69 12.26 -8.39
CA ARG A 15 -14.30 11.96 -9.69
C ARG A 15 -15.33 10.84 -9.64
N VAL A 16 -15.42 10.15 -8.51
CA VAL A 16 -16.36 9.04 -8.29
C VAL A 16 -17.65 9.62 -7.70
N LYS A 17 -18.76 9.41 -8.39
CA LYS A 17 -20.05 10.01 -8.01
C LYS A 17 -20.66 9.37 -6.76
N GLU A 18 -20.36 8.11 -6.54
CA GLU A 18 -20.82 7.31 -5.40
C GLU A 18 -20.14 7.70 -4.09
N VAL A 19 -19.00 8.41 -4.16
CA VAL A 19 -18.30 8.91 -2.97
C VAL A 19 -18.96 10.19 -2.50
N SER A 20 -19.60 10.15 -1.34
CA SER A 20 -20.33 11.26 -0.75
C SER A 20 -19.44 12.16 0.14
N GLU A 21 -18.41 11.59 0.76
CA GLU A 21 -17.49 12.32 1.64
C GLU A 21 -16.08 11.74 1.55
N ILE A 22 -15.06 12.58 1.68
CA ILE A 22 -13.65 12.20 1.72
C ILE A 22 -12.99 12.91 2.90
N VAL A 23 -12.42 12.17 3.84
CA VAL A 23 -11.68 12.73 4.97
C VAL A 23 -10.18 12.55 4.75
N CYS A 24 -9.47 13.64 4.49
CA CYS A 24 -8.01 13.67 4.40
C CYS A 24 -7.42 13.77 5.82
N ALA A 25 -6.93 12.67 6.35
CA ALA A 25 -6.35 12.59 7.70
C ALA A 25 -4.81 12.45 7.63
N ASP A 26 -4.09 13.21 8.44
CA ASP A 26 -2.62 13.18 8.53
C ASP A 26 -2.17 13.63 9.92
N VAL A 27 -1.02 13.16 10.39
CA VAL A 27 -0.41 13.67 11.63
C VAL A 27 -0.05 15.14 11.52
N ASN A 28 0.26 15.61 10.32
CA ASN A 28 0.46 17.01 9.99
C ASN A 28 -0.84 17.64 9.47
N LEU A 29 -1.55 18.34 10.34
CA LEU A 29 -2.80 19.03 10.01
C LEU A 29 -2.67 19.99 8.82
N VAL A 30 -1.52 20.68 8.68
CA VAL A 30 -1.27 21.60 7.56
C VAL A 30 -1.22 20.84 6.23
N ARG A 31 -0.65 19.63 6.23
CA ARG A 31 -0.61 18.76 5.05
C ARG A 31 -2.03 18.29 4.67
N ALA A 32 -2.80 17.82 5.64
CA ALA A 32 -4.19 17.40 5.43
C ALA A 32 -5.03 18.54 4.86
N LYS A 33 -4.95 19.72 5.49
CA LYS A 33 -5.64 20.93 5.02
C LYS A 33 -5.25 21.31 3.60
N ARG A 34 -3.95 21.37 3.31
CA ARG A 34 -3.45 21.72 1.97
C ARG A 34 -3.97 20.76 0.88
N THR A 35 -4.08 19.49 1.20
CA THR A 35 -4.66 18.49 0.27
C THR A 35 -6.12 18.77 0.02
N ALA A 36 -6.92 19.00 1.07
CA ALA A 36 -8.33 19.33 0.94
C ALA A 36 -8.55 20.63 0.13
N ASP A 37 -7.81 21.69 0.46
CA ASP A 37 -7.90 22.99 -0.21
C ASP A 37 -7.58 22.88 -1.72
N LYS A 38 -6.58 22.06 -2.08
CA LYS A 38 -6.20 21.83 -3.50
C LYS A 38 -7.27 21.11 -4.30
N LEU A 39 -7.99 20.19 -3.67
CA LEU A 39 -9.06 19.43 -4.33
C LEU A 39 -10.27 20.30 -4.60
N ASN A 40 -10.49 21.33 -3.80
CA ASN A 40 -11.59 22.30 -3.95
C ASN A 40 -12.95 21.63 -4.21
N ASP A 41 -13.24 20.57 -3.48
CA ASP A 41 -14.48 19.81 -3.56
C ASP A 41 -15.18 19.86 -2.20
N TYR A 42 -16.45 20.20 -2.18
CA TYR A 42 -17.25 20.39 -0.98
C TYR A 42 -17.40 19.12 -0.11
N ARG A 43 -17.15 17.95 -0.71
CA ARG A 43 -17.17 16.64 -0.05
C ARG A 43 -15.88 16.37 0.72
N VAL A 44 -14.80 17.13 0.49
CA VAL A 44 -13.50 16.89 1.07
C VAL A 44 -13.35 17.63 2.38
N ARG A 45 -13.12 16.88 3.45
CA ARG A 45 -12.77 17.40 4.78
C ARG A 45 -11.34 17.02 5.13
N TYR A 46 -10.83 17.58 6.19
CA TYR A 46 -9.51 17.25 6.73
C TYR A 46 -9.51 17.20 8.24
N CYS A 47 -8.64 16.37 8.80
CA CYS A 47 -8.41 16.30 10.24
C CYS A 47 -6.97 15.92 10.56
N GLN A 48 -6.60 16.10 11.83
CA GLN A 48 -5.35 15.56 12.35
C GLN A 48 -5.61 14.19 12.95
N VAL A 49 -4.67 13.25 12.70
CA VAL A 49 -4.69 11.90 13.29
C VAL A 49 -3.27 11.42 13.51
N ASP A 50 -3.00 10.85 14.66
CA ASP A 50 -1.77 10.08 14.90
C ASP A 50 -2.07 8.60 14.72
N ALA A 51 -1.48 7.99 13.68
CA ALA A 51 -1.67 6.57 13.37
C ALA A 51 -1.03 5.62 14.40
N ASN A 52 -0.19 6.11 15.31
CA ASN A 52 0.26 5.36 16.48
C ASN A 52 -0.83 5.24 17.57
N ASN A 53 -1.79 6.12 17.56
CA ASN A 53 -2.82 6.19 18.57
C ASN A 53 -4.12 5.56 18.06
N LEU A 54 -4.40 4.32 18.49
CA LEU A 54 -5.60 3.60 18.10
C LEU A 54 -6.90 4.39 18.37
N SER A 55 -6.97 5.11 19.50
CA SER A 55 -8.15 5.91 19.84
C SER A 55 -8.35 7.08 18.88
N ASP A 56 -7.29 7.72 18.41
CA ASP A 56 -7.38 8.81 17.44
C ASP A 56 -7.80 8.28 16.06
N VAL A 57 -7.24 7.13 15.65
CA VAL A 57 -7.63 6.48 14.40
C VAL A 57 -9.09 6.05 14.47
N HIS A 58 -9.52 5.45 15.58
CA HIS A 58 -10.91 5.01 15.79
C HIS A 58 -11.91 6.18 15.63
N LYS A 59 -11.63 7.34 16.24
CA LYS A 59 -12.48 8.54 16.10
C LYS A 59 -12.64 9.01 14.65
N VAL A 60 -11.58 8.90 13.86
CA VAL A 60 -11.59 9.35 12.46
C VAL A 60 -12.24 8.34 11.52
N THR A 61 -12.20 7.05 11.88
CA THR A 61 -12.80 5.96 11.09
C THR A 61 -14.27 5.72 11.42
N GLU A 62 -14.76 6.25 12.54
CA GLU A 62 -16.16 6.11 12.92
C GLU A 62 -17.12 6.69 11.86
N GLY A 63 -18.04 5.88 11.39
CA GLY A 63 -19.01 6.25 10.36
C GLY A 63 -18.48 6.32 8.95
N THR A 64 -17.25 5.83 8.69
CA THR A 64 -16.72 5.71 7.34
C THR A 64 -17.03 4.32 6.76
N ASP A 65 -17.30 4.24 5.46
CA ASP A 65 -17.49 2.94 4.77
C ASP A 65 -16.16 2.27 4.46
N VAL A 66 -15.14 3.06 4.09
CA VAL A 66 -13.83 2.56 3.67
C VAL A 66 -12.71 3.41 4.25
N VAL A 67 -11.75 2.75 4.86
CA VAL A 67 -10.49 3.36 5.34
C VAL A 67 -9.36 3.00 4.39
N ILE A 68 -8.69 4.03 3.83
CA ILE A 68 -7.53 3.85 2.96
C ILE A 68 -6.27 4.31 3.71
N ASN A 69 -5.44 3.35 4.13
CA ASN A 69 -4.17 3.69 4.74
C ASN A 69 -3.11 4.01 3.68
N ALA A 70 -2.89 5.30 3.44
CA ALA A 70 -1.84 5.84 2.59
C ALA A 70 -0.71 6.46 3.42
N SER A 71 -0.48 5.94 4.63
CA SER A 71 0.67 6.26 5.49
C SER A 71 1.76 5.18 5.39
N LEU A 72 2.67 5.15 6.34
CA LEU A 72 3.74 4.16 6.37
C LEU A 72 3.21 2.78 6.80
N PRO A 73 3.76 1.68 6.27
CA PRO A 73 3.20 0.34 6.43
C PRO A 73 3.18 -0.17 7.88
N TRP A 74 4.08 0.28 8.73
CA TRP A 74 4.10 -0.13 10.15
C TRP A 74 2.91 0.38 10.97
N PHE A 75 2.06 1.25 10.42
CA PHE A 75 0.79 1.64 11.02
C PHE A 75 -0.39 0.76 10.59
N ASN A 76 -0.17 -0.18 9.67
CA ASN A 76 -1.25 -0.99 9.11
C ASN A 76 -2.08 -1.70 10.18
N LEU A 77 -1.44 -2.39 11.12
CA LEU A 77 -2.17 -3.15 12.14
C LEU A 77 -3.06 -2.25 13.02
N THR A 78 -2.57 -1.07 13.38
CA THR A 78 -3.36 -0.10 14.17
C THR A 78 -4.55 0.41 13.37
N VAL A 79 -4.33 0.78 12.10
CA VAL A 79 -5.41 1.31 11.24
C VAL A 79 -6.41 0.21 10.86
N MET A 80 -5.95 -1.03 10.61
CA MET A 80 -6.82 -2.19 10.39
C MET A 80 -7.70 -2.49 11.59
N ALA A 81 -7.12 -2.46 12.81
CA ALA A 81 -7.89 -2.69 14.02
C ALA A 81 -8.99 -1.64 14.18
N ALA A 82 -8.68 -0.37 14.02
CA ALA A 82 -9.67 0.70 14.10
C ALA A 82 -10.76 0.56 13.03
N ALA A 83 -10.39 0.26 11.78
CA ALA A 83 -11.35 0.06 10.70
C ALA A 83 -12.30 -1.13 10.98
N LEU A 84 -11.76 -2.24 11.47
CA LEU A 84 -12.55 -3.40 11.84
C LEU A 84 -13.53 -3.07 12.99
N ASP A 85 -13.05 -2.39 14.03
CA ASP A 85 -13.85 -2.03 15.21
C ASP A 85 -14.97 -1.03 14.87
N THR A 86 -14.76 -0.16 13.87
CA THR A 86 -15.75 0.83 13.43
C THR A 86 -16.66 0.33 12.31
N GLY A 87 -16.46 -0.90 11.84
CA GLY A 87 -17.28 -1.49 10.79
C GLY A 87 -16.95 -0.99 9.38
N SER A 88 -15.73 -0.49 9.15
CA SER A 88 -15.28 0.01 7.86
C SER A 88 -14.49 -1.05 7.08
N HIS A 89 -14.61 -1.07 5.76
CA HIS A 89 -13.67 -1.79 4.89
C HIS A 89 -12.28 -1.14 4.95
N TYR A 90 -11.23 -1.90 4.62
CA TYR A 90 -9.85 -1.43 4.72
C TYR A 90 -9.06 -1.65 3.42
N VAL A 91 -8.21 -0.69 3.10
CA VAL A 91 -7.23 -0.79 2.00
C VAL A 91 -5.91 -0.17 2.44
N ASP A 92 -4.78 -0.80 2.12
CA ASP A 92 -3.46 -0.18 2.22
C ASP A 92 -2.65 -0.29 0.93
N LEU A 93 -1.54 0.43 0.86
CA LEU A 93 -0.70 0.53 -0.34
C LEU A 93 0.56 -0.32 -0.24
N ALA A 94 1.02 -0.63 0.97
CA ALA A 94 2.22 -1.41 1.23
C ALA A 94 2.09 -2.13 2.56
N SER A 95 2.75 -3.25 2.71
CA SER A 95 2.80 -4.00 3.96
C SER A 95 4.24 -4.17 4.41
N ASP A 96 4.46 -3.97 5.69
CA ASP A 96 5.70 -4.29 6.38
C ASP A 96 5.76 -5.81 6.69
N ASP A 97 4.65 -6.35 7.16
CA ASP A 97 4.47 -7.78 7.37
C ASP A 97 3.05 -8.24 6.95
N PRO A 98 2.88 -8.68 5.71
CA PRO A 98 1.58 -9.14 5.22
C PRO A 98 1.07 -10.40 5.96
N LEU A 99 1.95 -11.24 6.49
CA LEU A 99 1.53 -12.43 7.24
C LEU A 99 0.90 -12.06 8.59
N GLU A 100 1.41 -11.01 9.25
CA GLU A 100 0.78 -10.49 10.46
C GLU A 100 -0.61 -9.89 10.18
N GLN A 101 -0.75 -9.18 9.07
CA GLN A 101 -2.07 -8.65 8.66
C GLN A 101 -3.06 -9.79 8.39
N LEU A 102 -2.63 -10.86 7.71
CA LEU A 102 -3.47 -12.02 7.39
C LEU A 102 -3.95 -12.79 8.63
N LYS A 103 -3.29 -12.70 9.78
CA LYS A 103 -3.77 -13.32 11.04
C LYS A 103 -5.16 -12.81 11.48
N SER A 104 -5.56 -11.65 10.99
CA SER A 104 -6.87 -11.08 11.27
C SER A 104 -7.99 -11.50 10.30
N ASP A 105 -7.70 -12.29 9.25
CA ASP A 105 -8.63 -12.66 8.17
C ASP A 105 -9.98 -13.20 8.69
N GLU A 106 -9.93 -14.11 9.65
CA GLU A 106 -11.14 -14.68 10.26
C GLU A 106 -12.03 -13.63 10.93
N LYS A 107 -11.44 -12.60 11.55
CA LYS A 107 -12.19 -11.49 12.17
C LYS A 107 -12.91 -10.65 11.13
N TRP A 108 -12.22 -10.35 10.02
CA TRP A 108 -12.79 -9.60 8.89
C TRP A 108 -13.96 -10.37 8.25
N ARG A 109 -13.78 -11.66 8.00
CA ARG A 109 -14.84 -12.54 7.47
C ARG A 109 -16.08 -12.58 8.37
N ARG A 110 -15.89 -12.73 9.69
CA ARG A 110 -17.00 -12.75 10.65
C ARG A 110 -17.74 -11.42 10.71
N ALA A 111 -17.04 -10.32 10.54
CA ALA A 111 -17.65 -8.99 10.50
C ALA A 111 -18.36 -8.69 9.17
N GLY A 112 -18.21 -9.53 8.13
CA GLY A 112 -18.72 -9.27 6.80
C GLY A 112 -18.00 -8.11 6.09
N LEU A 113 -16.79 -7.80 6.55
CA LEU A 113 -15.95 -6.71 6.02
C LEU A 113 -14.82 -7.25 5.15
N THR A 114 -14.25 -6.38 4.33
CA THR A 114 -13.14 -6.69 3.44
C THR A 114 -11.92 -5.84 3.81
N ALA A 115 -10.77 -6.51 3.97
CA ALA A 115 -9.47 -5.86 4.01
C ALA A 115 -8.67 -6.22 2.77
N VAL A 116 -8.21 -5.23 2.02
CA VAL A 116 -7.40 -5.39 0.80
C VAL A 116 -6.03 -4.81 1.06
N ILE A 117 -5.04 -5.67 1.24
CA ILE A 117 -3.69 -5.27 1.61
C ILE A 117 -2.76 -5.16 0.40
N THR A 118 -1.68 -4.36 0.51
CA THR A 118 -0.61 -4.21 -0.50
C THR A 118 -1.08 -3.76 -1.89
N GLN A 119 -2.00 -2.79 -1.94
CA GLN A 119 -2.61 -2.31 -3.19
C GLN A 119 -1.82 -1.19 -3.92
N GLY A 120 -0.56 -0.99 -3.57
CA GLY A 120 0.33 -0.07 -4.28
C GLY A 120 0.94 -0.69 -5.55
N GLY A 121 2.25 -0.48 -5.76
CA GLY A 121 2.98 -1.06 -6.90
C GLY A 121 2.79 -2.57 -7.09
N PRO A 122 2.81 -3.39 -6.03
CA PRO A 122 2.62 -4.85 -6.13
C PRO A 122 1.26 -5.28 -6.71
N PHE A 123 0.21 -4.48 -6.57
CA PHE A 123 -1.12 -4.83 -7.07
C PHE A 123 -1.14 -5.13 -8.58
N VAL A 124 -0.53 -4.28 -9.39
CA VAL A 124 -0.50 -4.47 -10.85
C VAL A 124 0.25 -5.75 -11.21
N ILE A 125 1.35 -6.02 -10.52
CA ILE A 125 2.17 -7.22 -10.71
C ILE A 125 1.35 -8.45 -10.34
N ASN A 126 0.70 -8.46 -9.17
CA ASN A 126 -0.12 -9.57 -8.71
C ASN A 126 -1.32 -9.84 -9.63
N ALA A 127 -1.97 -8.79 -10.14
CA ALA A 127 -3.06 -8.92 -11.09
C ALA A 127 -2.61 -9.54 -12.43
N LEU A 128 -1.44 -9.14 -12.93
CA LEU A 128 -0.85 -9.72 -14.14
C LEU A 128 -0.49 -11.20 -13.95
N VAL A 129 0.13 -11.54 -12.81
CA VAL A 129 0.46 -12.92 -12.47
C VAL A 129 -0.80 -13.78 -12.37
N LYS A 130 -1.82 -13.29 -11.65
CA LYS A 130 -3.10 -14.00 -11.54
C LYS A 130 -3.75 -14.23 -12.90
N SER A 131 -3.78 -13.19 -13.74
CA SER A 131 -4.34 -13.30 -15.09
C SER A 131 -3.56 -14.30 -15.97
N ALA A 132 -2.23 -14.30 -15.87
CA ALA A 132 -1.41 -15.27 -16.60
C ALA A 132 -1.62 -16.70 -16.08
N ALA A 133 -1.63 -16.88 -14.76
CA ALA A 133 -1.85 -18.19 -14.13
C ALA A 133 -3.22 -18.78 -14.51
N ASP A 134 -4.27 -17.97 -14.53
CA ASP A 134 -5.63 -18.39 -14.89
C ASP A 134 -5.77 -18.84 -16.37
N SER A 135 -4.82 -18.50 -17.21
CA SER A 135 -4.77 -18.92 -18.63
C SER A 135 -4.02 -20.22 -18.86
N LEU A 136 -3.43 -20.82 -17.82
CA LEU A 136 -2.64 -22.03 -17.87
C LEU A 136 -3.37 -23.19 -17.19
N ASP A 137 -3.22 -24.41 -17.74
CA ASP A 137 -3.80 -25.62 -17.14
C ASP A 137 -3.15 -25.98 -15.80
N ARG A 138 -1.88 -25.61 -15.64
CA ARG A 138 -1.09 -25.84 -14.43
C ARG A 138 0.02 -24.80 -14.31
N VAL A 139 0.28 -24.38 -13.08
CA VAL A 139 1.41 -23.52 -12.72
C VAL A 139 2.27 -24.25 -11.69
N ASP A 140 3.52 -24.51 -12.05
CA ASP A 140 4.49 -25.15 -11.16
C ASP A 140 5.32 -24.10 -10.40
N GLU A 141 5.73 -23.02 -11.08
CA GLU A 141 6.56 -21.98 -10.51
C GLU A 141 6.16 -20.58 -11.01
N ILE A 142 6.28 -19.59 -10.16
CA ILE A 142 6.11 -18.18 -10.49
C ILE A 142 7.36 -17.42 -10.09
N HIS A 143 8.09 -16.90 -11.08
CA HIS A 143 9.26 -16.05 -10.88
C HIS A 143 8.96 -14.63 -11.28
N LEU A 144 8.92 -13.72 -10.29
CA LEU A 144 8.72 -12.31 -10.51
C LEU A 144 10.06 -11.58 -10.52
N ARG A 145 10.31 -10.81 -11.59
CA ARG A 145 11.46 -9.93 -11.68
C ARG A 145 11.00 -8.53 -12.01
N HIS A 146 11.25 -7.61 -11.13
CA HIS A 146 10.84 -6.23 -11.25
C HIS A 146 12.06 -5.34 -11.44
N GLY A 147 12.09 -4.62 -12.55
CA GLY A 147 13.15 -3.65 -12.85
C GLY A 147 12.55 -2.29 -13.18
N TRP A 148 13.24 -1.23 -12.78
CA TRP A 148 12.88 0.14 -13.12
C TRP A 148 14.11 0.99 -13.35
N ARG A 149 13.96 2.01 -14.17
CA ARG A 149 14.98 3.03 -14.37
C ARG A 149 14.35 4.40 -14.55
N ARG A 150 15.07 5.43 -14.14
CA ARG A 150 14.66 6.80 -14.40
C ARG A 150 14.92 7.16 -15.87
N ILE A 151 14.00 7.88 -16.49
CA ILE A 151 14.12 8.37 -17.87
C ILE A 151 14.33 9.88 -17.82
N GLY A 152 15.31 10.41 -18.56
CA GLY A 152 15.41 11.84 -18.90
C GLY A 152 16.42 12.70 -18.17
N GLU A 153 17.13 12.24 -17.17
CA GLU A 153 18.19 13.01 -16.53
C GLU A 153 19.55 12.29 -16.63
N LYS A 154 20.51 12.92 -17.29
CA LYS A 154 21.84 12.33 -17.53
C LYS A 154 22.80 12.48 -16.35
N ASP A 155 22.53 13.38 -15.40
CA ASP A 155 23.49 13.78 -14.37
C ASP A 155 22.87 13.76 -12.97
N LEU A 156 22.39 12.59 -12.50
CA LEU A 156 22.06 12.46 -11.10
C LEU A 156 23.31 12.21 -10.27
N VAL A 157 23.59 13.13 -9.36
CA VAL A 157 24.69 13.06 -8.38
C VAL A 157 24.55 11.86 -7.43
N SER A 158 23.35 11.28 -7.34
CA SER A 158 23.06 10.11 -6.53
C SER A 158 22.49 8.97 -7.38
N SER A 159 23.15 7.83 -7.33
CA SER A 159 22.68 6.58 -7.95
C SER A 159 21.42 6.01 -7.32
N TRP A 160 21.07 6.46 -6.10
CA TRP A 160 19.89 6.02 -5.36
C TRP A 160 18.98 7.20 -5.03
N SER A 161 17.78 7.18 -5.57
CA SER A 161 16.77 8.22 -5.35
C SER A 161 15.37 7.61 -5.51
N PRO A 162 14.82 7.03 -4.45
CA PRO A 162 13.49 6.44 -4.52
C PRO A 162 12.43 7.51 -4.78
N SER A 163 11.41 7.17 -5.55
CA SER A 163 10.27 8.05 -5.84
C SER A 163 9.15 7.95 -4.80
N TRP A 164 9.34 7.08 -3.80
CA TRP A 164 8.45 6.90 -2.64
C TRP A 164 9.20 7.19 -1.34
N SER A 165 8.60 6.84 -0.18
CA SER A 165 9.24 7.07 1.12
C SER A 165 10.63 6.42 1.18
N PRO A 166 11.71 7.19 1.44
CA PRO A 166 13.05 6.63 1.60
C PRO A 166 13.15 5.61 2.74
N GLU A 167 12.37 5.80 3.80
CA GLU A 167 12.33 4.88 4.95
C GLU A 167 11.79 3.51 4.53
N VAL A 168 10.70 3.48 3.75
CA VAL A 168 10.12 2.24 3.21
C VAL A 168 11.10 1.58 2.24
N ALA A 169 11.72 2.36 1.35
CA ALA A 169 12.69 1.82 0.40
C ALA A 169 13.93 1.21 1.06
N LEU A 170 14.34 1.72 2.23
CA LEU A 170 15.43 1.14 3.02
C LEU A 170 14.98 -0.12 3.75
N SER A 171 13.77 -0.11 4.34
CA SER A 171 13.25 -1.28 5.06
C SER A 171 13.08 -2.50 4.16
N GLU A 172 12.80 -2.31 2.87
CA GLU A 172 12.76 -3.40 1.87
C GLU A 172 14.11 -4.15 1.74
N TRP A 173 15.22 -3.49 2.05
CA TRP A 173 16.56 -4.09 1.99
C TRP A 173 17.02 -4.70 3.32
N GLU A 174 16.35 -4.35 4.40
CA GLU A 174 16.65 -4.84 5.76
C GLU A 174 15.75 -6.02 6.16
N SER A 175 14.59 -6.14 5.51
CA SER A 175 13.59 -7.15 5.86
C SER A 175 13.80 -8.45 5.07
N ASP A 176 13.69 -9.57 5.75
CA ASP A 176 13.72 -10.90 5.14
C ASP A 176 12.49 -11.09 4.24
N PRO A 177 12.68 -11.30 2.92
CA PRO A 177 11.57 -11.48 2.00
C PRO A 177 10.77 -12.76 2.30
N ILE A 178 9.48 -12.68 2.03
CA ILE A 178 8.57 -13.81 2.14
C ILE A 178 8.40 -14.43 0.76
N ILE A 179 8.59 -15.75 0.68
CA ILE A 179 8.29 -16.54 -0.50
C ILE A 179 7.21 -17.59 -0.17
N TYR A 180 6.52 -18.07 -1.20
CA TYR A 180 5.59 -19.18 -1.08
C TYR A 180 6.23 -20.40 -1.73
N LYS A 181 6.40 -21.48 -0.96
CA LYS A 181 7.03 -22.70 -1.42
C LYS A 181 6.38 -23.92 -0.77
N ASP A 182 6.15 -24.96 -1.56
CA ASP A 182 5.59 -26.25 -1.08
C ASP A 182 4.28 -26.10 -0.28
N GLY A 183 3.47 -25.09 -0.61
CA GLY A 183 2.19 -24.84 0.04
C GLY A 183 2.25 -23.95 1.27
N GLU A 184 3.42 -23.45 1.64
CA GLU A 184 3.63 -22.63 2.85
C GLU A 184 4.41 -21.34 2.55
N TYR A 185 4.19 -20.33 3.39
CA TYR A 185 4.99 -19.11 3.38
C TYR A 185 6.25 -19.30 4.23
N GLU A 186 7.41 -18.98 3.65
CA GLU A 186 8.68 -18.98 4.36
C GLU A 186 9.43 -17.66 4.20
N ARG A 187 10.19 -17.28 5.23
CA ARG A 187 11.11 -16.13 5.15
C ARG A 187 12.48 -16.61 4.69
N ARG A 188 13.08 -15.84 3.79
CA ARG A 188 14.45 -16.05 3.33
C ARG A 188 15.35 -14.93 3.81
N PRO A 189 16.61 -15.20 4.16
CA PRO A 189 17.54 -14.13 4.46
C PRO A 189 17.67 -13.16 3.29
N THR A 190 17.69 -11.87 3.58
CA THR A 190 17.88 -10.83 2.58
C THR A 190 19.14 -11.10 1.76
N PHE A 191 19.07 -10.92 0.45
CA PHE A 191 20.13 -11.23 -0.53
C PHE A 191 20.54 -12.71 -0.64
N SER A 192 19.81 -13.67 -0.05
CA SER A 192 20.16 -15.09 -0.13
C SER A 192 19.96 -15.73 -1.50
N GLY A 193 19.28 -15.07 -2.43
CA GLY A 193 18.96 -15.61 -3.76
C GLY A 193 19.42 -14.69 -4.89
N VAL A 194 20.59 -14.08 -4.76
CA VAL A 194 21.13 -13.18 -5.79
C VAL A 194 21.32 -13.91 -7.11
N GLU A 195 20.77 -13.37 -8.18
CA GLU A 195 20.92 -13.87 -9.54
C GLU A 195 21.20 -12.73 -10.53
N GLU A 196 21.80 -13.07 -11.66
CA GLU A 196 21.90 -12.13 -12.77
C GLU A 196 20.71 -12.31 -13.71
N TYR A 197 20.01 -11.21 -14.01
CA TYR A 197 18.89 -11.24 -14.94
C TYR A 197 18.97 -10.10 -15.94
N ARG A 198 18.93 -10.44 -17.22
CA ARG A 198 18.96 -9.46 -18.30
C ARG A 198 17.55 -9.06 -18.70
N PHE A 199 17.18 -7.86 -18.35
CA PHE A 199 15.89 -7.32 -18.77
C PHE A 199 15.86 -7.04 -20.28
N PRO A 200 14.71 -7.22 -20.95
CA PRO A 200 14.53 -6.79 -22.32
C PRO A 200 14.62 -5.26 -22.46
N SER A 201 14.86 -4.80 -23.70
CA SER A 201 14.77 -3.37 -24.02
C SER A 201 13.35 -2.85 -23.65
N PRO A 202 13.23 -1.62 -23.10
CA PRO A 202 14.23 -0.56 -22.96
C PRO A 202 15.00 -0.57 -21.63
N LEU A 203 14.73 -1.48 -20.72
CA LEU A 203 15.46 -1.55 -19.44
C LEU A 203 16.90 -1.99 -19.65
N GLY A 204 17.11 -3.05 -20.41
CA GLY A 204 18.33 -3.68 -20.88
C GLY A 204 19.61 -3.35 -20.12
N LEU A 205 20.05 -4.23 -19.22
CA LEU A 205 21.40 -4.23 -18.67
C LEU A 205 22.23 -5.28 -19.41
#